data_b077716f900218d668b14c0062e2a940
#
_entry.id   b077716f900218d668b14c0062e2a940
#
_cell.length_a   1.000
_cell.length_b   1.000
_cell.length_c   1.000
_cell.angle_alpha   90.00
_cell.angle_beta   90.00
_cell.angle_gamma   90.00
#
_symmetry.space_group_name_H-M   'P 1'
#
loop_
_entity.id
_entity.type
_entity.pdbx_description
1 polymer ?
#
loop_
_entity_poly.entity_id
_entity_poly.type
_entity_poly.pdbx_seq_one_letter_code
_entity_poly.pdbx_strand_id
1 'polypeptide(L)'
;MRSTIQDNRQHVTPYGKWNNFFLQRMGTDKRGNEYPAYESIYKWGIWCKSIPFKIFDKVKAPAKRTWYDEHGDDEYISSDGLFLEAYTMKVEFGCKILKEAHSYASAGMPVNDVRKNVGEFLEYLRSAGMMKLYSTHTRIGRQNVRLESVSDNATWKEDIDGNEFLIFEVTFKVNDPSTNFILNKQQTSIIQETNG
;
A
#
# COMPACT_ATOMS: atom_id res chain seq x y z
N MET A 1 16.72 -20.89 12.97
CA MET A 1 16.67 -20.57 11.53
C MET A 1 15.35 -19.89 11.26
N ARG A 2 15.33 -18.57 11.04
CA ARG A 2 14.11 -17.90 10.57
C ARG A 2 13.89 -18.35 9.13
N SER A 3 12.77 -19.05 8.90
CA SER A 3 12.30 -19.32 7.55
C SER A 3 12.21 -17.98 6.85
N THR A 4 12.98 -17.84 5.78
CA THR A 4 12.84 -16.74 4.83
C THR A 4 11.39 -16.75 4.38
N ILE A 5 10.66 -15.73 4.78
CA ILE A 5 9.29 -15.53 4.33
C ILE A 5 9.39 -15.33 2.83
N GLN A 6 8.90 -16.31 2.09
CA GLN A 6 8.90 -16.22 0.64
C GLN A 6 8.05 -15.01 0.23
N ASP A 7 8.60 -14.15 -0.60
CA ASP A 7 7.99 -12.93 -1.15
C ASP A 7 6.66 -13.14 -1.89
N ASN A 8 6.15 -14.36 -1.96
CA ASN A 8 4.99 -14.76 -2.76
C ASN A 8 3.93 -15.49 -1.93
N ARG A 9 3.55 -14.96 -0.79
CA ARG A 9 2.37 -15.48 -0.09
C ARG A 9 1.10 -15.03 -0.82
N GLN A 10 0.77 -15.79 -1.85
CA GLN A 10 -0.52 -15.67 -2.52
C GLN A 10 -1.52 -16.56 -1.80
N HIS A 11 -2.63 -15.97 -1.39
CA HIS A 11 -3.79 -16.72 -0.94
C HIS A 11 -4.79 -16.77 -2.09
N VAL A 12 -5.09 -17.98 -2.55
CA VAL A 12 -6.08 -18.21 -3.60
C VAL A 12 -7.41 -18.55 -2.94
N THR A 13 -8.41 -17.72 -3.18
CA THR A 13 -9.78 -17.94 -2.74
C THR A 13 -10.70 -18.09 -3.96
N PRO A 14 -11.96 -18.53 -3.78
CA PRO A 14 -12.96 -18.46 -4.86
C PRO A 14 -13.16 -17.05 -5.41
N TYR A 15 -12.71 -16.03 -4.68
CA TYR A 15 -12.82 -14.60 -5.03
C TYR A 15 -11.55 -14.03 -5.68
N GLY A 16 -10.58 -14.87 -6.02
CA GLY A 16 -9.35 -14.50 -6.71
C GLY A 16 -8.08 -14.72 -5.90
N LYS A 17 -6.98 -14.21 -6.46
CA LYS A 17 -5.66 -14.23 -5.80
C LYS A 17 -5.50 -13.00 -4.93
N TRP A 18 -5.00 -13.21 -3.72
CA TRP A 18 -4.74 -12.18 -2.73
C TRP A 18 -3.26 -12.19 -2.35
N ASN A 19 -2.68 -11.03 -2.17
CA ASN A 19 -1.26 -10.85 -1.96
C ASN A 19 -1.00 -10.10 -0.66
N ASN A 20 0.18 -10.29 -0.09
CA ASN A 20 0.68 -9.46 1.00
C ASN A 20 1.26 -8.14 0.46
N PHE A 21 1.38 -7.18 1.36
CA PHE A 21 1.98 -5.88 1.10
C PHE A 21 2.67 -5.37 2.37
N PHE A 22 3.49 -4.35 2.23
CA PHE A 22 4.16 -3.72 3.35
C PHE A 22 3.77 -2.26 3.46
N LEU A 23 3.64 -1.80 4.69
CA LEU A 23 3.40 -0.41 5.05
C LEU A 23 4.47 0.06 6.02
N GLN A 24 4.98 1.26 5.79
CA GLN A 24 5.92 1.92 6.69
C GLN A 24 5.49 3.37 6.89
N ARG A 25 5.29 3.78 8.14
CA ARG A 25 5.07 5.19 8.46
C ARG A 25 6.32 6.00 8.11
N MET A 26 6.14 7.17 7.52
CA MET A 26 7.25 8.09 7.25
C MET A 26 7.67 8.85 8.51
N GLY A 27 8.92 9.26 8.53
CA GLY A 27 9.52 9.97 9.65
C GLY A 27 10.24 9.05 10.63
N THR A 28 10.58 9.60 11.79
CA THR A 28 11.33 8.93 12.83
C THR A 28 10.56 8.91 14.15
N ASP A 29 10.86 7.95 14.99
CA ASP A 29 10.36 7.88 16.35
C ASP A 29 11.04 8.95 17.26
N LYS A 30 10.65 9.01 18.53
CA LYS A 30 11.23 9.93 19.51
C LYS A 30 12.73 9.72 19.76
N ARG A 31 13.29 8.60 19.31
CA ARG A 31 14.72 8.24 19.43
C ARG A 31 15.49 8.50 18.15
N GLY A 32 14.83 9.02 17.10
CA GLY A 32 15.44 9.30 15.80
C GLY A 32 15.53 8.07 14.87
N ASN A 33 14.95 6.92 15.22
CA ASN A 33 14.93 5.75 14.36
C ASN A 33 13.77 5.80 13.38
N GLU A 34 13.97 5.37 12.14
CA GLU A 34 12.87 5.19 11.20
C GLU A 34 11.85 4.18 11.74
N TYR A 35 10.56 4.44 11.48
CA TYR A 35 9.52 3.47 11.82
C TYR A 35 9.72 2.18 11.02
N PRO A 36 9.47 1.00 11.62
CA PRO A 36 9.62 -0.27 10.92
C PRO A 36 8.55 -0.44 9.85
N ALA A 37 8.90 -1.17 8.79
CA ALA A 37 7.92 -1.67 7.83
C ALA A 37 7.15 -2.85 8.44
N TYR A 38 5.83 -2.84 8.28
CA TYR A 38 4.95 -3.91 8.73
C TYR A 38 4.42 -4.69 7.54
N GLU A 39 4.55 -6.00 7.60
CA GLU A 39 3.86 -6.89 6.67
C GLU A 39 2.39 -7.00 7.05
N SER A 40 1.51 -6.83 6.07
CA SER A 40 0.07 -6.74 6.28
C SER A 40 -0.55 -7.96 6.91
N ILE A 41 -0.12 -9.17 6.51
CA ILE A 41 -0.68 -10.43 7.02
C ILE A 41 -0.25 -10.66 8.47
N TYR A 42 1.06 -10.50 8.77
CA TYR A 42 1.56 -10.72 10.13
C TYR A 42 1.05 -9.70 11.13
N LYS A 43 0.88 -8.46 10.69
CA LYS A 43 0.48 -7.40 11.59
C LYS A 43 -1.01 -7.34 11.83
N TRP A 44 -1.83 -7.55 10.76
CA TRP A 44 -3.29 -7.35 10.81
C TRP A 44 -4.10 -8.49 10.21
N GLY A 45 -3.48 -9.53 9.63
CA GLY A 45 -4.22 -10.58 8.93
C GLY A 45 -4.94 -10.06 7.67
N ILE A 46 -4.36 -9.07 6.99
CA ILE A 46 -4.98 -8.41 5.84
C ILE A 46 -4.19 -8.69 4.56
N TRP A 47 -4.92 -9.05 3.52
CA TRP A 47 -4.42 -9.23 2.16
C TRP A 47 -4.96 -8.14 1.24
N CYS A 48 -4.29 -7.89 0.13
CA CYS A 48 -4.82 -7.08 -0.96
C CYS A 48 -4.98 -7.91 -2.23
N LYS A 49 -5.97 -7.57 -3.05
CA LYS A 49 -6.15 -8.20 -4.35
C LYS A 49 -5.05 -7.77 -5.32
N SER A 50 -4.89 -6.47 -5.46
CA SER A 50 -3.77 -5.84 -6.17
C SER A 50 -3.62 -4.40 -5.69
N ILE A 51 -2.40 -3.88 -5.75
CA ILE A 51 -2.15 -2.46 -5.56
C ILE A 51 -1.89 -1.87 -6.93
N PRO A 52 -2.82 -1.08 -7.48
CA PRO A 52 -2.73 -0.60 -8.85
C PRO A 52 -1.84 0.65 -8.96
N PHE A 53 -0.56 0.47 -8.64
CA PHE A 53 0.41 1.54 -8.89
C PHE A 53 0.46 1.87 -10.38
N LYS A 54 0.40 3.15 -10.69
CA LYS A 54 0.61 3.61 -12.05
C LYS A 54 2.08 3.49 -12.41
N ILE A 55 2.34 2.97 -13.61
CA ILE A 55 3.66 2.89 -14.22
C ILE A 55 3.84 4.08 -15.18
N PHE A 56 2.74 4.48 -15.83
CA PHE A 56 2.70 5.65 -16.73
C PHE A 56 1.86 6.73 -16.06
N ASP A 57 2.55 7.74 -15.56
CA ASP A 57 1.93 8.82 -14.82
C ASP A 57 1.64 10.01 -15.73
N LYS A 58 0.57 10.72 -15.39
CA LYS A 58 0.21 11.94 -16.09
C LYS A 58 1.17 13.05 -15.73
N VAL A 59 1.66 13.75 -16.75
CA VAL A 59 2.50 14.91 -16.59
C VAL A 59 1.67 16.08 -16.03
N LYS A 60 2.21 16.74 -15.01
CA LYS A 60 1.64 17.99 -14.49
C LYS A 60 1.78 19.07 -15.54
N ALA A 61 0.66 19.73 -15.84
CA ALA A 61 0.70 20.86 -16.78
C ALA A 61 1.68 21.94 -16.27
N PRO A 62 2.62 22.39 -17.11
CA PRO A 62 3.51 23.49 -16.75
C PRO A 62 2.71 24.78 -16.55
N ALA A 63 3.28 25.70 -15.81
CA ALA A 63 2.74 27.05 -15.76
C ALA A 63 2.87 27.70 -17.15
N LYS A 64 1.79 28.30 -17.63
CA LYS A 64 1.75 28.88 -18.95
C LYS A 64 1.19 30.30 -18.93
N ARG A 65 1.58 31.08 -19.92
CA ARG A 65 1.06 32.41 -20.21
C ARG A 65 0.64 32.47 -21.67
N THR A 66 -0.57 32.91 -21.90
CA THR A 66 -1.14 33.12 -23.25
C THR A 66 -1.17 34.61 -23.54
N TRP A 67 -0.58 34.98 -24.64
CA TRP A 67 -0.60 36.36 -25.13
C TRP A 67 -1.61 36.47 -26.27
N TYR A 68 -2.32 37.62 -26.34
CA TYR A 68 -3.38 37.82 -27.35
C TYR A 68 -2.84 38.08 -28.74
N ASP A 69 -1.57 38.49 -28.85
CA ASP A 69 -0.89 38.92 -30.07
C ASP A 69 0.16 37.89 -30.55
N GLU A 70 0.28 36.76 -29.89
CA GLU A 70 1.21 35.68 -30.25
C GLU A 70 0.49 34.35 -30.50
N HIS A 71 1.08 33.53 -31.36
CA HIS A 71 0.60 32.18 -31.60
C HIS A 71 1.16 31.22 -30.55
N GLY A 72 0.27 30.48 -29.88
CA GLY A 72 0.61 29.48 -28.88
C GLY A 72 0.64 30.01 -27.46
N ASP A 73 1.29 29.29 -26.59
CA ASP A 73 1.44 29.59 -25.17
C ASP A 73 2.92 29.58 -24.79
N ASP A 74 3.34 30.54 -23.98
CA ASP A 74 4.63 30.48 -23.31
C ASP A 74 4.55 29.55 -22.12
N GLU A 75 5.24 28.42 -22.18
CA GLU A 75 5.27 27.43 -21.10
C GLU A 75 6.57 27.53 -20.30
N TYR A 76 6.44 27.61 -18.97
CA TYR A 76 7.57 27.50 -18.06
C TYR A 76 7.87 26.04 -17.75
N ILE A 77 8.95 25.50 -18.31
CA ILE A 77 9.47 24.18 -18.03
C ILE A 77 10.72 24.33 -17.16
N SER A 78 10.72 23.68 -15.98
CA SER A 78 11.88 23.66 -15.09
C SER A 78 13.09 23.02 -15.75
N SER A 79 14.31 23.41 -15.35
CA SER A 79 15.55 22.72 -15.74
C SER A 79 15.56 21.22 -15.39
N ASP A 80 14.77 20.84 -14.39
CA ASP A 80 14.62 19.43 -13.95
C ASP A 80 13.60 18.67 -14.81
N GLY A 81 13.04 19.31 -15.84
CA GLY A 81 12.05 18.74 -16.74
C GLY A 81 10.60 18.87 -16.27
N LEU A 82 9.76 17.97 -16.74
CA LEU A 82 8.33 17.95 -16.43
C LEU A 82 8.07 17.07 -15.19
N PHE A 83 7.22 17.56 -14.31
CA PHE A 83 6.83 16.85 -13.09
C PHE A 83 5.56 16.01 -13.32
N LEU A 84 5.40 14.95 -12.54
CA LEU A 84 4.25 14.07 -12.60
C LEU A 84 3.13 14.53 -11.65
N GLU A 85 1.88 14.28 -12.05
CA GLU A 85 0.72 14.56 -11.20
C GLU A 85 0.56 13.51 -10.10
N ALA A 86 0.19 13.96 -8.90
CA ALA A 86 -0.31 13.06 -7.87
C ALA A 86 -1.59 12.35 -8.36
N TYR A 87 -1.80 11.11 -7.93
CA TYR A 87 -2.98 10.35 -8.32
C TYR A 87 -3.62 9.65 -7.12
N THR A 88 -4.86 9.25 -7.30
CA THR A 88 -5.56 8.37 -6.36
C THR A 88 -5.64 6.96 -6.91
N MET A 89 -5.61 5.98 -6.00
CA MET A 89 -5.81 4.58 -6.34
C MET A 89 -6.72 3.91 -5.33
N LYS A 90 -7.54 3.00 -5.81
CA LYS A 90 -8.42 2.17 -5.00
C LYS A 90 -7.82 0.80 -4.84
N VAL A 91 -7.75 0.33 -3.61
CA VAL A 91 -7.20 -0.99 -3.26
C VAL A 91 -8.27 -1.78 -2.54
N GLU A 92 -8.56 -2.96 -3.08
CA GLU A 92 -9.46 -3.92 -2.45
C GLU A 92 -8.67 -4.78 -1.47
N PHE A 93 -9.07 -4.76 -0.22
CA PHE A 93 -8.50 -5.52 0.87
C PHE A 93 -9.44 -6.64 1.33
N GLY A 94 -8.84 -7.70 1.83
CA GLY A 94 -9.55 -8.80 2.45
C GLY A 94 -8.96 -9.16 3.80
N CYS A 95 -9.82 -9.43 4.76
CA CYS A 95 -9.44 -9.97 6.06
C CYS A 95 -10.21 -11.26 6.29
N LYS A 96 -9.49 -12.35 6.59
CA LYS A 96 -10.06 -13.68 6.75
C LYS A 96 -9.96 -14.14 8.20
N ILE A 97 -11.05 -14.72 8.73
CA ILE A 97 -11.00 -15.53 9.94
C ILE A 97 -10.53 -16.92 9.55
N LEU A 98 -9.48 -17.39 10.17
CA LEU A 98 -9.00 -18.76 10.01
C LEU A 98 -9.52 -19.58 11.17
N LYS A 99 -10.36 -20.60 10.90
CA LYS A 99 -10.91 -21.49 11.93
C LYS A 99 -9.81 -22.28 12.66
N GLU A 100 -8.69 -22.55 11.99
CA GLU A 100 -7.54 -23.23 12.57
C GLU A 100 -6.49 -22.23 13.08
N ALA A 101 -6.85 -21.47 14.11
CA ALA A 101 -6.00 -20.44 14.69
C ALA A 101 -4.68 -20.93 15.28
N HIS A 102 -4.59 -22.21 15.63
CA HIS A 102 -3.43 -22.73 16.37
C HIS A 102 -2.10 -22.65 15.60
N SER A 103 -2.13 -22.79 14.28
CA SER A 103 -0.91 -22.72 13.46
C SER A 103 -0.40 -21.28 13.26
N TYR A 104 -1.30 -20.32 13.20
CA TYR A 104 -0.98 -18.92 12.94
C TYR A 104 -0.70 -18.12 14.20
N ALA A 105 -1.38 -18.43 15.32
CA ALA A 105 -1.07 -17.83 16.61
C ALA A 105 0.37 -18.14 17.06
N SER A 106 0.85 -19.35 16.76
CA SER A 106 2.25 -19.73 17.00
C SER A 106 3.25 -18.98 16.15
N ALA A 107 2.82 -18.39 15.03
CA ALA A 107 3.63 -17.57 14.15
C ALA A 107 3.59 -16.05 14.48
N GLY A 108 2.90 -15.66 15.55
CA GLY A 108 2.74 -14.26 15.96
C GLY A 108 1.74 -13.47 15.09
N MET A 109 0.87 -14.16 14.36
CA MET A 109 -0.22 -13.52 13.62
C MET A 109 -1.33 -13.04 14.55
N PRO A 110 -2.05 -11.96 14.15
CA PRO A 110 -3.18 -11.46 14.94
C PRO A 110 -4.26 -12.52 15.11
N VAL A 111 -4.85 -12.52 16.28
CA VAL A 111 -5.93 -13.44 16.65
C VAL A 111 -7.19 -13.16 15.81
N ASN A 112 -7.92 -14.19 15.54
CA ASN A 112 -9.15 -14.38 14.78
C ASN A 112 -10.31 -13.42 15.05
N ASP A 113 -10.08 -12.12 15.04
CA ASP A 113 -11.14 -11.13 15.12
C ASP A 113 -11.01 -10.16 13.94
N VAL A 114 -11.80 -10.41 12.88
CA VAL A 114 -11.81 -9.58 11.68
C VAL A 114 -12.11 -8.12 12.00
N ARG A 115 -13.06 -7.85 12.91
CA ARG A 115 -13.43 -6.47 13.24
C ARG A 115 -12.29 -5.74 13.93
N LYS A 116 -11.63 -6.41 14.85
CA LYS A 116 -10.47 -5.87 15.56
C LYS A 116 -9.30 -5.64 14.59
N ASN A 117 -8.98 -6.63 13.78
CA ASN A 117 -7.86 -6.57 12.83
C ASN A 117 -8.05 -5.45 11.80
N VAL A 118 -9.25 -5.35 11.23
CA VAL A 118 -9.60 -4.27 10.29
C VAL A 118 -9.61 -2.91 11.00
N GLY A 119 -10.16 -2.84 12.21
CA GLY A 119 -10.15 -1.61 13.02
C GLY A 119 -8.73 -1.12 13.31
N GLU A 120 -7.83 -1.98 13.75
CA GLU A 120 -6.42 -1.65 14.00
C GLU A 120 -5.69 -1.23 12.71
N PHE A 121 -5.99 -1.87 11.60
CA PHE A 121 -5.42 -1.50 10.30
C PHE A 121 -5.87 -0.11 9.85
N LEU A 122 -7.17 0.16 9.89
CA LEU A 122 -7.71 1.48 9.53
C LEU A 122 -7.21 2.58 10.45
N GLU A 123 -7.10 2.30 11.75
CA GLU A 123 -6.52 3.22 12.73
C GLU A 123 -5.04 3.48 12.43
N TYR A 124 -4.28 2.45 12.06
CA TYR A 124 -2.89 2.64 11.62
C TYR A 124 -2.81 3.54 10.40
N LEU A 125 -3.62 3.29 9.36
CA LEU A 125 -3.64 4.13 8.14
C LEU A 125 -3.95 5.59 8.46
N ARG A 126 -4.91 5.83 9.37
CA ARG A 126 -5.31 7.16 9.79
C ARG A 126 -4.21 7.87 10.59
N SER A 127 -3.61 7.16 11.55
CA SER A 127 -2.61 7.73 12.45
C SER A 127 -1.22 7.86 11.82
N ALA A 128 -0.90 7.07 10.81
CA ALA A 128 0.38 7.12 10.13
C ALA A 128 0.58 8.42 9.34
N GLY A 129 -0.52 9.03 8.85
CA GLY A 129 -0.46 10.21 7.98
C GLY A 129 0.18 9.86 6.64
N MET A 130 1.42 10.29 6.42
CA MET A 130 2.20 9.89 5.23
C MET A 130 2.94 8.57 5.48
N MET A 131 2.92 7.71 4.49
CA MET A 131 3.51 6.38 4.56
C MET A 131 4.19 5.98 3.27
N LYS A 132 5.03 4.96 3.37
CA LYS A 132 5.55 4.19 2.24
C LYS A 132 4.68 2.93 2.11
N LEU A 133 4.30 2.59 0.89
CA LEU A 133 3.50 1.40 0.56
C LEU A 133 4.22 0.59 -0.50
N TYR A 134 4.42 -0.70 -0.25
CA TYR A 134 5.10 -1.63 -1.14
C TYR A 134 4.24 -2.86 -1.41
N SER A 135 4.08 -3.20 -2.69
CA SER A 135 3.37 -4.39 -3.14
C SER A 135 4.35 -5.52 -3.46
N THR A 136 4.21 -6.65 -2.80
CA THR A 136 5.06 -7.83 -3.08
C THR A 136 4.77 -8.43 -4.46
N HIS A 137 3.52 -8.31 -4.93
CA HIS A 137 3.10 -8.84 -6.23
C HIS A 137 3.72 -8.08 -7.40
N THR A 138 3.62 -6.74 -7.38
CA THR A 138 4.16 -5.91 -8.46
C THR A 138 5.62 -5.54 -8.26
N ARG A 139 6.14 -5.70 -7.03
CA ARG A 139 7.47 -5.25 -6.59
C ARG A 139 7.69 -3.74 -6.75
N ILE A 140 6.61 -3.00 -6.71
CA ILE A 140 6.62 -1.53 -6.79
C ILE A 140 6.28 -0.99 -5.41
N GLY A 141 7.03 0.02 -5.00
CA GLY A 141 6.74 0.82 -3.81
C GLY A 141 6.66 2.29 -4.15
N ARG A 142 5.86 3.01 -3.37
CA ARG A 142 5.74 4.47 -3.44
C ARG A 142 5.81 5.05 -2.04
N GLN A 143 6.38 6.25 -1.95
CA GLN A 143 6.34 7.06 -0.74
C GLN A 143 5.29 8.18 -0.84
N ASN A 144 5.16 8.95 0.24
CA ASN A 144 4.18 10.03 0.31
C ASN A 144 2.74 9.56 -0.05
N VAL A 145 2.44 8.32 0.33
CA VAL A 145 1.11 7.74 0.20
C VAL A 145 0.33 8.05 1.48
N ARG A 146 -0.91 8.49 1.34
CA ARG A 146 -1.81 8.71 2.48
C ARG A 146 -3.18 8.08 2.25
N LEU A 147 -3.86 7.83 3.34
CA LEU A 147 -5.29 7.49 3.30
C LEU A 147 -6.07 8.67 2.72
N GLU A 148 -6.95 8.40 1.75
CA GLU A 148 -7.89 9.38 1.20
C GLU A 148 -9.29 9.13 1.74
N SER A 149 -9.79 7.91 1.58
CA SER A 149 -11.10 7.49 2.09
C SER A 149 -11.17 5.97 2.25
N VAL A 150 -12.16 5.53 3.01
CA VAL A 150 -12.53 4.12 3.14
C VAL A 150 -13.95 4.01 2.57
N SER A 151 -14.20 2.98 1.75
CA SER A 151 -15.54 2.75 1.21
C SER A 151 -16.47 2.17 2.27
N ASP A 152 -17.71 2.65 2.29
CA ASP A 152 -18.75 2.12 3.18
C ASP A 152 -19.24 0.72 2.75
N ASN A 153 -18.83 0.24 1.57
CA ASN A 153 -19.26 -1.02 0.98
C ASN A 153 -18.35 -2.18 1.42
N ALA A 154 -18.42 -2.55 2.69
CA ALA A 154 -17.81 -3.79 3.16
C ALA A 154 -18.71 -4.99 2.85
N THR A 155 -18.16 -6.05 2.28
CA THR A 155 -18.90 -7.25 1.91
C THR A 155 -18.37 -8.45 2.69
N TRP A 156 -19.25 -9.11 3.45
CA TRP A 156 -18.96 -10.39 4.08
C TRP A 156 -19.21 -11.52 3.11
N LYS A 157 -18.29 -12.46 3.07
CA LYS A 157 -18.40 -13.69 2.29
C LYS A 157 -17.90 -14.87 3.11
N GLU A 158 -18.35 -16.06 2.74
CA GLU A 158 -17.84 -17.32 3.27
C GLU A 158 -17.07 -18.04 2.18
N ASP A 159 -15.98 -18.71 2.55
CA ASP A 159 -15.30 -19.63 1.66
C ASP A 159 -15.92 -21.05 1.72
N ILE A 160 -15.38 -21.98 0.92
CA ILE A 160 -15.86 -23.37 0.83
C ILE A 160 -15.79 -24.07 2.20
N ASP A 161 -14.84 -23.68 3.03
CA ASP A 161 -14.62 -24.24 4.37
C ASP A 161 -15.46 -23.54 5.44
N GLY A 162 -16.33 -22.60 5.03
CA GLY A 162 -17.19 -21.80 5.91
C GLY A 162 -16.41 -20.80 6.77
N ASN A 163 -15.24 -20.34 6.31
CA ASN A 163 -14.54 -19.27 6.97
C ASN A 163 -15.09 -17.91 6.49
N GLU A 164 -15.29 -17.01 7.42
CA GLU A 164 -15.72 -15.66 7.11
C GLU A 164 -14.58 -14.84 6.49
N PHE A 165 -14.92 -14.06 5.47
CA PHE A 165 -14.00 -13.21 4.74
C PHE A 165 -14.62 -11.85 4.51
N LEU A 166 -14.04 -10.81 5.11
CA LEU A 166 -14.48 -9.45 4.91
C LEU A 166 -13.67 -8.80 3.79
N ILE A 167 -14.37 -8.29 2.78
CA ILE A 167 -13.79 -7.52 1.68
C ILE A 167 -14.19 -6.07 1.86
N PHE A 168 -13.22 -5.15 1.76
CA PHE A 168 -13.43 -3.70 1.83
C PHE A 168 -12.46 -2.96 0.93
N GLU A 169 -12.80 -1.74 0.55
CA GLU A 169 -12.00 -0.91 -0.34
C GLU A 169 -11.46 0.32 0.39
N VAL A 170 -10.20 0.63 0.14
CA VAL A 170 -9.54 1.84 0.64
C VAL A 170 -8.98 2.63 -0.54
N THR A 171 -9.24 3.92 -0.55
CA THR A 171 -8.65 4.85 -1.52
C THR A 171 -7.43 5.51 -0.91
N PHE A 172 -6.32 5.42 -1.61
CA PHE A 172 -5.07 6.11 -1.28
C PHE A 172 -4.78 7.22 -2.26
N LYS A 173 -4.16 8.29 -1.77
CA LYS A 173 -3.53 9.31 -2.60
C LYS A 173 -2.02 9.12 -2.60
N VAL A 174 -1.44 9.04 -3.80
CA VAL A 174 0.00 8.96 -4.04
C VAL A 174 0.47 10.35 -4.47
N ASN A 175 1.25 11.01 -3.62
CA ASN A 175 1.73 12.36 -3.88
C ASN A 175 3.10 12.39 -4.58
N ASP A 176 3.87 11.30 -4.47
CA ASP A 176 5.14 11.13 -5.18
C ASP A 176 5.05 9.90 -6.08
N PRO A 177 4.66 10.08 -7.35
CA PRO A 177 4.58 8.99 -8.31
C PRO A 177 5.92 8.62 -8.92
N SER A 178 6.92 9.51 -8.87
CA SER A 178 8.16 9.39 -9.65
C SER A 178 9.16 8.40 -9.06
N THR A 179 9.26 8.37 -7.74
CA THR A 179 10.30 7.61 -7.05
C THR A 179 9.83 6.18 -6.78
N ASN A 180 10.62 5.20 -7.20
CA ASN A 180 10.35 3.81 -6.87
C ASN A 180 11.05 3.40 -5.57
N PHE A 181 10.35 2.58 -4.79
CA PHE A 181 10.83 2.05 -3.52
C PHE A 181 10.78 0.53 -3.54
N ILE A 182 11.74 -0.09 -2.90
CA ILE A 182 11.87 -1.53 -2.74
C ILE A 182 11.93 -1.90 -1.27
N LEU A 183 11.64 -3.15 -0.97
CA LEU A 183 11.81 -3.69 0.36
C LEU A 183 13.27 -4.08 0.57
N ASN A 184 13.86 -3.72 1.71
CA ASN A 184 15.21 -4.14 2.04
C ASN A 184 15.30 -5.67 2.24
N LYS A 185 16.53 -6.24 2.16
CA LYS A 185 16.73 -7.70 2.28
C LYS A 185 16.21 -8.30 3.59
N GLN A 186 16.21 -7.52 4.67
CA GLN A 186 15.71 -7.94 5.99
C GLN A 186 14.19 -7.77 6.13
N GLN A 187 13.52 -7.17 5.16
CA GLN A 187 12.08 -6.88 5.17
C GLN A 187 11.64 -5.99 6.35
N THR A 188 12.52 -5.14 6.82
CA THR A 188 12.28 -4.24 7.97
C THR A 188 12.06 -2.80 7.58
N SER A 189 12.41 -2.42 6.35
CA SER A 189 12.30 -1.05 5.84
C SER A 189 12.04 -1.03 4.34
N ILE A 190 11.27 -0.03 3.91
CA ILE A 190 11.04 0.29 2.50
C ILE A 190 12.01 1.41 2.13
N ILE A 191 12.96 1.11 1.27
CA ILE A 191 14.07 2.00 0.88
C ILE A 191 13.92 2.43 -0.57
N GLN A 192 14.50 3.58 -0.91
CA GLN A 192 14.53 4.04 -2.29
C GLN A 192 15.36 3.08 -3.15
N GLU A 193 14.86 2.74 -4.33
CA GLU A 193 15.62 1.98 -5.31
C GLU A 193 16.72 2.88 -5.87
N THR A 194 17.96 2.51 -5.58
CA THR A 194 19.13 3.16 -6.19
C THR A 194 19.45 2.43 -7.49
N ASN A 195 19.28 3.11 -8.60
CA ASN A 195 19.80 2.62 -9.88
C ASN A 195 21.33 2.53 -9.75
N GLY A 196 21.84 1.30 -9.60
CA GLY A 196 23.26 0.98 -9.61
C GLY A 196 23.85 1.06 -11.01
#